data_271c07a007811820bea24eec3b4ac3f0
#
_entry.id   271c07a007811820bea24eec3b4ac3f0
#
_cell.length_a   1.000
_cell.length_b   1.000
_cell.length_c   1.000
_cell.angle_alpha   90.00
_cell.angle_beta   90.00
_cell.angle_gamma   90.00
#
_symmetry.space_group_name_H-M   'P 1'
#
loop_
_entity.id
_entity.type
_entity.pdbx_description
1 polymer ?
#
loop_
_entity_poly.entity_id
_entity_poly.type
_entity_poly.pdbx_seq_one_letter_code
_entity_poly.pdbx_strand_id
1 'polypeptide(L)'
;MKRVKIILPALLGLMTIPAMAQETYQDAKLAETALTGTARYVGMGGAMEALGADLSTISTNPAGIGMFRKSQAALSAGVLAQSSADKNFTFDGTNAYIDGKNSKVSFDQIGLVWSMAHRNQTYVNLAFNFHKSTDFMQILTATSMLNGASQSKLAANKTDYSNYIDTRYDGYIRNAGDLIWNGVDENYHKLMGKDENNLQNFYDGRSFLFGQYQHGYIGVYDFNISGSIKNRVWWGVTLGLHDVNYHSDSYYTENFVAEKEAWGESCESLKIDGTGFDVKAGVIFRPVESSPFRIGVYVNSPVFYDLTMKGTADLFLIDNNIVNDQGQYAAGHNSSYVGYDYRLNTPWKAGLSLGHTIG
;
A
#
# COMPACT_ATOMS: atom_id res chain seq x y z
N MET A 1 18.84 14.35 37.95
CA MET A 1 19.14 13.24 37.03
C MET A 1 18.35 11.94 37.26
N LYS A 2 17.51 11.79 38.29
CA LYS A 2 16.68 10.56 38.51
C LYS A 2 15.32 10.54 37.76
N ARG A 3 14.81 11.66 37.31
CA ARG A 3 13.48 11.74 36.66
C ARG A 3 13.49 11.38 35.15
N VAL A 4 14.61 11.45 34.48
CA VAL A 4 14.73 11.09 33.05
C VAL A 4 14.77 9.58 32.82
N LYS A 5 15.23 8.81 33.81
CA LYS A 5 15.34 7.34 33.71
C LYS A 5 13.98 6.61 33.79
N ILE A 6 12.91 7.27 34.23
CA ILE A 6 11.57 6.67 34.37
C ILE A 6 10.72 6.95 33.10
N ILE A 7 11.01 8.04 32.39
CA ILE A 7 10.24 8.42 31.18
C ILE A 7 10.61 7.53 29.98
N LEU A 8 11.86 7.12 29.85
CA LEU A 8 12.31 6.30 28.74
C LEU A 8 11.70 4.88 28.71
N PRO A 9 11.63 4.12 29.82
CA PRO A 9 10.94 2.84 29.82
C PRO A 9 9.40 2.97 29.78
N ALA A 10 8.80 4.07 30.22
CA ALA A 10 7.37 4.32 30.09
C ALA A 10 6.99 4.65 28.64
N LEU A 11 7.87 5.31 27.87
CA LEU A 11 7.68 5.54 26.43
C LEU A 11 7.85 4.28 25.60
N LEU A 12 8.76 3.38 26.00
CA LEU A 12 8.92 2.07 25.35
C LEU A 12 7.77 1.10 25.70
N GLY A 13 7.18 1.21 26.88
CA GLY A 13 6.05 0.39 27.31
C GLY A 13 4.72 0.72 26.62
N LEU A 14 4.60 1.89 25.99
CA LEU A 14 3.44 2.29 25.18
C LEU A 14 3.50 1.76 23.72
N MET A 15 4.60 1.12 23.34
CA MET A 15 4.76 0.54 21.97
C MET A 15 4.40 -0.94 21.87
N THR A 16 3.95 -1.59 22.95
CA THR A 16 3.45 -2.96 22.89
C THR A 16 1.94 -2.98 22.66
N ILE A 17 1.49 -2.44 21.53
CA ILE A 17 0.19 -2.81 20.98
C ILE A 17 0.40 -4.20 20.38
N PRO A 18 -0.42 -5.22 20.75
CA PRO A 18 -0.35 -6.51 20.08
C PRO A 18 -0.56 -6.26 18.59
N ALA A 19 0.48 -6.50 17.81
CA ALA A 19 0.37 -6.53 16.35
C ALA A 19 -0.54 -7.70 16.03
N MET A 20 -1.79 -7.45 15.79
CA MET A 20 -2.68 -8.37 15.11
C MET A 20 -2.05 -8.55 13.73
N ALA A 21 -1.58 -9.73 13.43
CA ALA A 21 -0.96 -10.07 12.16
C ALA A 21 -2.04 -10.12 11.08
N GLN A 22 -2.51 -8.95 10.67
CA GLN A 22 -3.41 -8.77 9.55
C GLN A 22 -2.59 -8.22 8.39
N GLU A 23 -2.69 -8.85 7.24
CA GLU A 23 -2.36 -8.35 5.90
C GLU A 23 -1.20 -7.33 5.83
N THR A 24 -0.13 -7.61 6.55
CA THR A 24 1.02 -6.70 6.76
C THR A 24 1.56 -6.11 5.44
N TYR A 25 1.42 -6.85 4.34
CA TYR A 25 1.92 -6.41 3.04
C TYR A 25 1.03 -5.33 2.41
N GLN A 26 -0.30 -5.52 2.43
CA GLN A 26 -1.27 -4.56 1.89
C GLN A 26 -1.30 -3.31 2.76
N ASP A 27 -1.29 -3.48 4.07
CA ASP A 27 -1.27 -2.37 5.03
C ASP A 27 0.01 -1.53 4.89
N ALA A 28 1.17 -2.17 4.71
CA ALA A 28 2.42 -1.48 4.44
C ALA A 28 2.34 -0.64 3.15
N LYS A 29 1.72 -1.19 2.10
CA LYS A 29 1.52 -0.51 0.82
C LYS A 29 0.60 0.71 0.93
N LEU A 30 -0.49 0.59 1.71
CA LEU A 30 -1.42 1.70 1.98
C LEU A 30 -0.79 2.78 2.88
N ALA A 31 0.15 2.41 3.75
CA ALA A 31 0.88 3.32 4.63
C ALA A 31 2.06 4.01 3.94
N GLU A 32 2.50 3.51 2.79
CA GLU A 32 3.59 4.09 2.01
C GLU A 32 3.12 5.38 1.31
N THR A 33 4.00 6.37 1.24
CA THR A 33 3.75 7.62 0.53
C THR A 33 4.76 7.80 -0.58
N ALA A 34 4.29 8.05 -1.80
CA ALA A 34 5.14 8.37 -2.93
C ALA A 34 5.49 9.86 -2.95
N LEU A 35 6.61 10.19 -3.56
CA LEU A 35 6.97 11.58 -3.83
C LEU A 35 6.15 12.10 -5.02
N THR A 36 5.09 12.81 -4.71
CA THR A 36 4.15 13.38 -5.70
C THR A 36 3.97 14.88 -5.47
N GLY A 37 3.48 15.60 -6.47
CA GLY A 37 3.23 17.02 -6.35
C GLY A 37 3.60 17.82 -7.60
N THR A 38 3.98 19.09 -7.40
CA THR A 38 4.46 19.94 -8.52
C THR A 38 5.79 19.40 -9.06
N ALA A 39 6.05 19.64 -10.35
CA ALA A 39 7.32 19.24 -10.97
C ALA A 39 8.54 19.83 -10.23
N ARG A 40 8.41 21.03 -9.66
CA ARG A 40 9.44 21.66 -8.83
C ARG A 40 9.68 20.88 -7.54
N TYR A 41 8.62 20.49 -6.83
CA TYR A 41 8.71 19.73 -5.60
C TYR A 41 9.34 18.35 -5.83
N VAL A 42 8.87 17.64 -6.86
CA VAL A 42 9.42 16.32 -7.23
C VAL A 42 10.85 16.43 -7.70
N GLY A 43 11.19 17.45 -8.53
CA GLY A 43 12.54 17.68 -9.03
C GLY A 43 13.55 18.02 -7.94
N MET A 44 13.11 18.55 -6.79
CA MET A 44 13.91 18.78 -5.61
C MET A 44 13.93 17.60 -4.62
N GLY A 45 13.38 16.45 -5.00
CA GLY A 45 13.29 15.28 -4.12
C GLY A 45 12.45 15.50 -2.87
N GLY A 46 11.48 16.44 -2.90
CA GLY A 46 10.65 16.83 -1.76
C GLY A 46 11.34 17.78 -0.76
N ALA A 47 12.59 18.16 -0.96
CA ALA A 47 13.40 18.97 -0.01
C ALA A 47 12.95 20.45 0.03
N MET A 48 11.67 20.69 0.27
CA MET A 48 11.08 22.04 0.31
C MET A 48 10.46 22.41 1.67
N GLU A 49 10.62 21.60 2.69
CA GLU A 49 9.98 21.75 4.01
C GLU A 49 10.41 23.03 4.75
N ALA A 50 11.66 23.52 4.56
CA ALA A 50 12.11 24.82 5.06
C ALA A 50 12.10 25.91 4.00
N LEU A 51 12.06 25.56 2.70
CA LEU A 51 12.04 26.53 1.61
C LEU A 51 10.64 27.09 1.36
N GLY A 52 9.63 26.25 1.41
CA GLY A 52 8.23 26.63 1.23
C GLY A 52 7.91 27.23 -0.15
N ALA A 53 6.82 27.98 -0.24
CA ALA A 53 6.31 28.64 -1.45
C ALA A 53 6.07 27.66 -2.63
N ASP A 54 5.62 26.47 -2.31
CA ASP A 54 5.14 25.46 -3.24
C ASP A 54 3.88 24.80 -2.66
N LEU A 55 2.88 24.58 -3.50
CA LEU A 55 1.59 24.04 -3.06
C LEU A 55 1.75 22.63 -2.48
N SER A 56 2.70 21.84 -2.97
CA SER A 56 2.94 20.47 -2.49
C SER A 56 3.47 20.41 -1.05
N THR A 57 3.98 21.53 -0.50
CA THR A 57 4.39 21.58 0.91
C THR A 57 3.23 21.48 1.90
N ILE A 58 1.98 21.63 1.42
CA ILE A 58 0.75 21.49 2.22
C ILE A 58 0.67 20.11 2.89
N SER A 59 1.22 19.08 2.25
CA SER A 59 1.19 17.68 2.70
C SER A 59 2.38 17.29 3.58
N THR A 60 3.46 18.10 3.63
CA THR A 60 4.65 17.83 4.46
C THR A 60 4.79 18.86 5.58
N ASN A 61 5.23 20.09 5.26
CA ASN A 61 5.27 21.19 6.20
C ASN A 61 4.30 22.29 5.78
N PRO A 62 3.09 22.36 6.37
CA PRO A 62 2.06 23.30 5.95
C PRO A 62 2.42 24.78 6.15
N ALA A 63 3.45 25.09 6.94
CA ALA A 63 3.98 26.45 7.05
C ALA A 63 4.54 26.99 5.73
N GLY A 64 4.89 26.11 4.78
CA GLY A 64 5.35 26.49 3.45
C GLY A 64 4.30 27.27 2.65
N ILE A 65 3.01 27.00 2.89
CA ILE A 65 1.89 27.74 2.30
C ILE A 65 1.84 29.18 2.85
N GLY A 66 2.27 29.40 4.09
CA GLY A 66 2.36 30.74 4.69
C GLY A 66 3.35 31.70 3.99
N MET A 67 4.18 31.19 3.08
CA MET A 67 5.12 32.01 2.30
C MET A 67 4.53 32.64 1.05
N PHE A 68 3.34 32.25 0.63
CA PHE A 68 2.65 32.85 -0.50
C PHE A 68 2.25 34.29 -0.16
N ARG A 69 2.56 35.19 -1.07
CA ARG A 69 2.24 36.64 -0.97
C ARG A 69 1.19 37.08 -1.98
N LYS A 70 0.84 36.20 -2.90
CA LYS A 70 -0.18 36.41 -3.93
C LYS A 70 -0.98 35.14 -4.08
N SER A 71 -2.25 35.27 -4.40
CA SER A 71 -3.09 34.13 -4.74
C SER A 71 -2.58 33.43 -5.99
N GLN A 72 -2.57 32.12 -5.97
CA GLN A 72 -2.08 31.27 -7.05
C GLN A 72 -2.94 30.03 -7.19
N ALA A 73 -3.01 29.51 -8.41
CA ALA A 73 -3.51 28.19 -8.70
C ALA A 73 -2.38 27.34 -9.32
N ALA A 74 -2.39 26.06 -9.04
CA ALA A 74 -1.44 25.10 -9.61
C ALA A 74 -2.18 23.88 -10.13
N LEU A 75 -1.69 23.35 -11.25
CA LEU A 75 -2.12 22.10 -11.86
C LEU A 75 -0.88 21.29 -12.21
N SER A 76 -0.87 20.01 -11.87
CA SER A 76 0.22 19.11 -12.18
C SER A 76 -0.30 17.82 -12.77
N ALA A 77 0.35 17.37 -13.84
CA ALA A 77 0.10 16.08 -14.48
C ALA A 77 1.43 15.43 -14.84
N GLY A 78 1.44 14.12 -14.88
CA GLY A 78 2.61 13.33 -15.18
C GLY A 78 2.30 12.14 -16.07
N VAL A 79 3.33 11.39 -16.38
CA VAL A 79 3.22 10.08 -17.06
C VAL A 79 3.86 9.06 -16.14
N LEU A 80 3.09 8.05 -15.78
CA LEU A 80 3.59 6.86 -15.11
C LEU A 80 3.86 5.80 -16.16
N ALA A 81 5.05 5.23 -16.13
CA ALA A 81 5.44 4.14 -17.05
C ALA A 81 6.34 3.14 -16.33
N GLN A 82 6.01 1.87 -16.47
CA GLN A 82 6.83 0.75 -16.02
C GLN A 82 7.48 0.10 -17.25
N SER A 83 8.77 0.36 -17.45
CA SER A 83 9.49 -0.02 -18.68
C SER A 83 9.80 -1.51 -18.79
N SER A 84 9.85 -2.24 -17.67
CA SER A 84 10.23 -3.66 -17.62
C SER A 84 9.05 -4.57 -17.31
N ALA A 85 7.82 -4.16 -17.64
CA ALA A 85 6.62 -4.95 -17.38
C ALA A 85 6.35 -5.88 -18.56
N ASP A 86 6.72 -7.14 -18.42
CA ASP A 86 6.35 -8.19 -19.35
C ASP A 86 4.93 -8.67 -19.08
N LYS A 87 4.04 -8.50 -20.04
CA LYS A 87 2.64 -8.93 -19.95
C LYS A 87 2.43 -10.35 -20.47
N ASN A 88 3.26 -10.77 -21.41
CA ASN A 88 3.23 -12.10 -22.01
C ASN A 88 4.54 -12.80 -21.66
N PHE A 89 4.47 -13.90 -20.99
CA PHE A 89 5.64 -14.69 -20.69
C PHE A 89 5.32 -16.18 -20.67
N THR A 90 6.32 -16.98 -20.99
CA THR A 90 6.21 -18.44 -21.02
C THR A 90 7.29 -19.02 -20.14
N PHE A 91 6.92 -19.94 -19.28
CA PHE A 91 7.86 -20.65 -18.44
C PHE A 91 7.41 -22.09 -18.25
N ASP A 92 8.34 -23.04 -18.40
CA ASP A 92 8.12 -24.48 -18.23
C ASP A 92 6.88 -25.01 -18.98
N GLY A 93 6.69 -24.55 -20.21
CA GLY A 93 5.56 -24.93 -21.08
C GLY A 93 4.23 -24.22 -20.80
N THR A 94 4.16 -23.42 -19.75
CA THR A 94 2.98 -22.65 -19.40
C THR A 94 3.09 -21.21 -19.92
N ASN A 95 2.01 -20.74 -20.58
CA ASN A 95 1.90 -19.36 -21.07
C ASN A 95 1.06 -18.55 -20.08
N ALA A 96 1.50 -17.35 -19.78
CA ALA A 96 0.80 -16.43 -18.92
C ALA A 96 0.61 -15.06 -19.57
N TYR A 97 -0.51 -14.43 -19.28
CA TYR A 97 -0.87 -13.10 -19.74
C TYR A 97 -1.45 -12.26 -18.61
N ILE A 98 -0.94 -11.03 -18.45
CA ILE A 98 -1.46 -10.08 -17.48
C ILE A 98 -2.25 -8.99 -18.22
N ASP A 99 -3.54 -8.93 -17.98
CA ASP A 99 -4.37 -7.83 -18.47
C ASP A 99 -4.18 -6.61 -17.56
N GLY A 100 -3.31 -5.70 -17.99
CA GLY A 100 -2.97 -4.50 -17.22
C GLY A 100 -2.34 -3.41 -18.08
N LYS A 101 -2.25 -2.21 -17.53
CA LYS A 101 -1.59 -1.08 -18.18
C LYS A 101 -0.20 -0.89 -17.58
N ASN A 102 0.82 -0.84 -18.44
CA ASN A 102 2.19 -0.52 -18.03
C ASN A 102 2.53 0.98 -18.15
N SER A 103 1.61 1.78 -18.68
CA SER A 103 1.77 3.24 -18.77
C SER A 103 0.42 3.94 -18.75
N LYS A 104 0.38 5.12 -18.15
CA LYS A 104 -0.80 6.00 -18.16
C LYS A 104 -0.42 7.46 -17.93
N VAL A 105 -1.26 8.36 -18.41
CA VAL A 105 -1.23 9.76 -17.98
C VAL A 105 -1.84 9.84 -16.59
N SER A 106 -1.15 10.50 -15.67
CA SER A 106 -1.60 10.75 -14.31
C SER A 106 -1.95 12.22 -14.13
N PHE A 107 -3.10 12.47 -13.56
CA PHE A 107 -3.44 13.76 -12.98
C PHE A 107 -2.96 13.74 -11.52
N ASP A 108 -1.96 14.57 -11.21
CA ASP A 108 -1.25 14.41 -9.94
C ASP A 108 -1.75 15.40 -8.87
N GLN A 109 -2.02 16.65 -9.27
CA GLN A 109 -2.37 17.71 -8.33
C GLN A 109 -3.18 18.81 -8.98
N ILE A 110 -4.15 19.36 -8.24
CA ILE A 110 -4.78 20.65 -8.49
C ILE A 110 -5.03 21.35 -7.17
N GLY A 111 -4.75 22.65 -7.12
CA GLY A 111 -5.07 23.40 -5.94
C GLY A 111 -4.91 24.89 -6.13
N LEU A 112 -5.31 25.60 -5.11
CA LEU A 112 -5.32 27.06 -5.08
C LEU A 112 -4.90 27.55 -3.69
N VAL A 113 -4.23 28.69 -3.69
CA VAL A 113 -3.90 29.45 -2.50
C VAL A 113 -4.51 30.82 -2.64
N TRP A 114 -5.28 31.22 -1.64
CA TRP A 114 -5.81 32.57 -1.51
C TRP A 114 -5.04 33.32 -0.44
N SER A 115 -4.22 34.31 -0.86
CA SER A 115 -3.37 35.08 0.03
C SER A 115 -3.99 36.45 0.35
N MET A 116 -4.16 36.71 1.63
CA MET A 116 -4.68 37.96 2.18
C MET A 116 -3.56 38.74 2.89
N ALA A 117 -3.21 39.89 2.34
CA ALA A 117 -2.20 40.76 2.93
C ALA A 117 -2.76 41.52 4.13
N HIS A 118 -2.00 41.60 5.18
CA HIS A 118 -2.24 42.39 6.37
C HIS A 118 -1.12 43.43 6.56
N ARG A 119 -1.25 44.30 7.54
CA ARG A 119 -0.21 45.33 7.82
C ARG A 119 1.12 44.67 8.20
N ASN A 120 2.24 45.37 7.97
CA ASN A 120 3.59 45.01 8.40
C ASN A 120 4.08 43.66 7.88
N GLN A 121 3.92 43.40 6.57
CA GLN A 121 4.41 42.16 5.92
C GLN A 121 3.89 40.87 6.59
N THR A 122 2.68 40.92 7.11
CA THR A 122 1.96 39.80 7.67
C THR A 122 0.91 39.33 6.66
N TYR A 123 0.80 38.03 6.46
CA TYR A 123 -0.14 37.41 5.52
C TYR A 123 -0.90 36.32 6.21
N VAL A 124 -2.16 36.13 5.81
CA VAL A 124 -2.95 34.95 6.14
C VAL A 124 -3.36 34.31 4.81
N ASN A 125 -3.13 33.03 4.69
CA ASN A 125 -3.39 32.26 3.49
C ASN A 125 -4.37 31.14 3.80
N LEU A 126 -5.35 30.96 2.89
CA LEU A 126 -6.20 29.80 2.84
C LEU A 126 -5.81 29.01 1.60
N ALA A 127 -5.68 27.70 1.72
CA ALA A 127 -5.39 26.86 0.57
C ALA A 127 -6.28 25.62 0.56
N PHE A 128 -6.60 25.22 -0.66
CA PHE A 128 -7.20 23.93 -0.96
C PHE A 128 -6.32 23.22 -1.98
N ASN A 129 -6.10 21.94 -1.78
CA ASN A 129 -5.31 21.12 -2.69
C ASN A 129 -5.89 19.71 -2.77
N PHE A 130 -6.06 19.21 -3.98
CA PHE A 130 -6.20 17.78 -4.24
C PHE A 130 -4.91 17.27 -4.83
N HIS A 131 -4.40 16.16 -4.30
CA HIS A 131 -3.27 15.47 -4.89
C HIS A 131 -3.38 13.95 -4.68
N LYS A 132 -2.73 13.20 -5.54
CA LYS A 132 -2.53 11.78 -5.31
C LYS A 132 -1.29 11.58 -4.43
N SER A 133 -1.47 10.95 -3.28
CA SER A 133 -0.35 10.61 -2.39
C SER A 133 0.35 9.33 -2.81
N THR A 134 -0.38 8.41 -3.44
CA THR A 134 0.14 7.14 -3.95
C THR A 134 -0.64 6.76 -5.20
N ASP A 135 0.05 6.19 -6.18
CA ASP A 135 -0.53 5.55 -7.36
C ASP A 135 -0.06 4.10 -7.40
N PHE A 136 -0.99 3.16 -7.47
CA PHE A 136 -0.70 1.73 -7.31
C PHE A 136 -0.41 1.01 -8.63
N MET A 137 -0.35 1.71 -9.77
CA MET A 137 -0.13 1.08 -11.06
C MET A 137 1.20 0.31 -11.08
N GLN A 138 1.11 -1.02 -11.02
CA GLN A 138 2.26 -1.91 -11.04
C GLN A 138 1.90 -3.26 -11.66
N ILE A 139 2.74 -3.76 -12.53
CA ILE A 139 2.74 -5.16 -12.99
C ILE A 139 3.93 -5.84 -12.35
N LEU A 140 3.70 -6.98 -11.72
CA LEU A 140 4.72 -7.83 -11.14
C LEU A 140 4.62 -9.23 -11.74
N THR A 141 5.74 -9.78 -12.20
CA THR A 141 5.86 -11.14 -12.72
C THR A 141 7.02 -11.84 -12.04
N ALA A 142 6.84 -13.11 -11.72
CA ALA A 142 7.90 -13.94 -11.19
C ALA A 142 7.73 -15.38 -11.69
N THR A 143 8.84 -16.02 -12.01
CA THR A 143 8.88 -17.43 -12.42
C THR A 143 10.13 -18.08 -11.86
N SER A 144 10.04 -19.34 -11.45
CA SER A 144 11.20 -20.13 -11.08
C SER A 144 10.90 -21.63 -11.09
N MET A 145 11.95 -22.42 -11.19
CA MET A 145 11.89 -23.84 -10.83
C MET A 145 11.83 -24.00 -9.33
N LEU A 146 11.05 -24.97 -8.86
CA LEU A 146 10.88 -25.29 -7.45
C LEU A 146 11.62 -26.59 -7.14
N ASN A 147 12.50 -26.58 -6.14
CA ASN A 147 13.22 -27.76 -5.68
C ASN A 147 12.45 -28.43 -4.53
N GLY A 148 11.27 -28.99 -4.81
CA GLY A 148 10.41 -29.61 -3.83
C GLY A 148 9.61 -28.65 -2.95
N ALA A 149 9.84 -27.33 -3.04
CA ALA A 149 8.97 -26.34 -2.44
C ALA A 149 7.62 -26.30 -3.19
N SER A 150 6.53 -26.09 -2.48
CA SER A 150 5.19 -25.97 -3.07
C SER A 150 4.32 -25.08 -2.20
N GLN A 151 3.78 -24.02 -2.79
CA GLN A 151 2.80 -23.17 -2.13
C GLN A 151 1.48 -23.93 -1.93
N SER A 152 1.10 -24.71 -2.92
CA SER A 152 -0.08 -25.56 -2.87
C SER A 152 0.00 -26.59 -1.74
N LYS A 153 1.16 -27.24 -1.56
CA LYS A 153 1.43 -28.16 -0.46
C LYS A 153 1.37 -27.49 0.92
N LEU A 154 1.93 -26.27 1.04
CA LEU A 154 1.87 -25.49 2.27
C LEU A 154 0.44 -25.09 2.63
N ALA A 155 -0.35 -24.71 1.64
CA ALA A 155 -1.76 -24.35 1.84
C ALA A 155 -2.57 -25.57 2.29
N ALA A 156 -2.44 -26.71 1.63
CA ALA A 156 -3.08 -27.96 2.01
C ALA A 156 -2.73 -28.38 3.44
N ASN A 157 -1.44 -28.29 3.83
CA ASN A 157 -1.00 -28.59 5.18
C ASN A 157 -1.60 -27.64 6.25
N LYS A 158 -1.73 -26.35 5.95
CA LYS A 158 -2.37 -25.40 6.86
C LYS A 158 -3.82 -25.73 7.13
N THR A 159 -4.54 -26.14 6.11
CA THR A 159 -5.96 -26.47 6.22
C THR A 159 -6.16 -27.73 7.06
N ASP A 160 -5.34 -28.74 6.86
CA ASP A 160 -5.39 -29.94 7.70
C ASP A 160 -5.09 -29.63 9.17
N TYR A 161 -4.14 -28.75 9.43
CA TYR A 161 -3.81 -28.33 10.78
C TYR A 161 -4.94 -27.55 11.45
N SER A 162 -5.65 -26.69 10.69
CA SER A 162 -6.80 -25.94 11.21
C SER A 162 -7.99 -26.86 11.53
N ASN A 163 -8.23 -27.88 10.75
CA ASN A 163 -9.26 -28.89 11.03
C ASN A 163 -8.91 -29.76 12.24
N TYR A 164 -7.63 -29.92 12.56
CA TYR A 164 -7.17 -30.69 13.71
C TYR A 164 -7.14 -29.89 15.02
N ILE A 165 -6.84 -28.61 14.98
CA ILE A 165 -6.66 -27.72 16.16
C ILE A 165 -7.93 -26.98 16.54
N ASP A 166 -9.07 -27.61 16.47
CA ASP A 166 -10.26 -27.14 17.18
C ASP A 166 -10.76 -25.72 16.86
N THR A 167 -12.05 -25.63 16.78
CA THR A 167 -12.95 -24.47 16.66
C THR A 167 -12.60 -23.23 17.51
N ARG A 168 -11.66 -23.29 18.42
CA ARG A 168 -11.19 -22.16 19.23
C ARG A 168 -10.33 -21.15 18.49
N TYR A 169 -9.78 -21.52 17.34
CA TYR A 169 -8.98 -20.64 16.47
C TYR A 169 -9.75 -20.09 15.27
N ASP A 170 -11.03 -20.39 15.17
CA ASP A 170 -11.90 -20.04 14.04
C ASP A 170 -12.00 -18.52 13.75
N GLY A 171 -11.60 -17.65 14.67
CA GLY A 171 -11.57 -16.21 14.47
C GLY A 171 -10.24 -15.63 13.98
N TYR A 172 -9.13 -16.36 14.06
CA TYR A 172 -7.78 -15.80 13.86
C TYR A 172 -7.04 -16.31 12.63
N ILE A 173 -7.40 -17.46 12.09
CA ILE A 173 -6.72 -18.08 10.93
C ILE A 173 -7.33 -17.61 9.60
N ARG A 174 -8.47 -16.95 9.64
CA ARG A 174 -9.17 -16.40 8.46
C ARG A 174 -8.70 -15.01 8.09
N ASN A 175 -7.40 -14.80 7.97
CA ASN A 175 -6.86 -13.62 7.31
C ASN A 175 -6.96 -13.80 5.79
N ALA A 176 -7.00 -12.70 5.02
CA ALA A 176 -7.28 -12.75 3.59
C ALA A 176 -6.33 -13.67 2.81
N GLY A 177 -5.07 -13.81 3.24
CA GLY A 177 -4.16 -14.81 2.70
C GLY A 177 -4.57 -16.25 2.95
N ASP A 178 -5.24 -16.54 4.06
CA ASP A 178 -5.78 -17.87 4.37
C ASP A 178 -7.14 -18.11 3.70
N LEU A 179 -7.88 -17.07 3.36
CA LEU A 179 -9.17 -17.14 2.67
C LEU A 179 -9.07 -17.64 1.24
N ILE A 180 -7.97 -17.34 0.57
CA ILE A 180 -7.65 -17.82 -0.75
C ILE A 180 -7.64 -19.35 -0.79
N TRP A 181 -7.14 -19.98 0.27
CA TRP A 181 -6.95 -21.42 0.35
C TRP A 181 -8.06 -22.17 1.10
N ASN A 182 -8.84 -21.51 1.96
CA ASN A 182 -9.92 -22.14 2.72
C ASN A 182 -11.11 -22.63 1.87
N GLY A 183 -11.36 -22.00 0.73
CA GLY A 183 -12.38 -22.47 -0.21
C GLY A 183 -11.97 -23.68 -1.05
N VAL A 184 -10.70 -24.06 -1.00
CA VAL A 184 -10.05 -25.05 -1.85
C VAL A 184 -10.00 -26.44 -1.22
N ASP A 185 -10.21 -26.51 0.06
CA ASP A 185 -9.79 -27.53 0.98
C ASP A 185 -10.23 -28.95 0.65
N GLU A 186 -11.52 -29.21 0.60
CA GLU A 186 -12.01 -30.57 0.40
C GLU A 186 -11.63 -31.18 -0.96
N ASN A 187 -11.62 -30.35 -2.02
CA ASN A 187 -11.29 -30.82 -3.36
C ASN A 187 -9.79 -31.02 -3.53
N TYR A 188 -8.97 -30.17 -2.91
CA TYR A 188 -7.52 -30.33 -2.92
C TYR A 188 -7.09 -31.64 -2.25
N HIS A 189 -7.66 -31.96 -1.11
CA HIS A 189 -7.40 -33.20 -0.40
C HIS A 189 -7.85 -34.45 -1.19
N LYS A 190 -8.97 -34.37 -1.87
CA LYS A 190 -9.47 -35.47 -2.70
C LYS A 190 -8.65 -35.66 -3.99
N LEU A 191 -8.15 -34.57 -4.58
CA LEU A 191 -7.43 -34.59 -5.86
C LEU A 191 -5.94 -34.89 -5.71
N MET A 192 -5.31 -34.53 -4.58
CA MET A 192 -3.89 -34.76 -4.34
C MET A 192 -3.58 -36.14 -3.74
N GLY A 193 -4.50 -37.09 -3.83
CA GLY A 193 -4.27 -38.49 -3.46
C GLY A 193 -4.01 -38.70 -1.96
N LYS A 194 -4.73 -38.02 -1.10
CA LYS A 194 -4.65 -38.22 0.35
C LYS A 194 -5.07 -39.65 0.68
N ASP A 195 -4.15 -40.46 1.13
CA ASP A 195 -4.43 -41.66 1.93
C ASP A 195 -4.93 -41.18 3.30
N GLU A 196 -6.05 -41.69 3.79
CA GLU A 196 -6.75 -41.24 5.02
C GLU A 196 -5.84 -41.18 6.27
N ASN A 197 -4.63 -41.70 6.17
CA ASN A 197 -3.66 -41.80 7.26
C ASN A 197 -2.34 -41.06 7.04
N ASN A 198 -2.13 -40.33 5.93
CA ASN A 198 -0.80 -39.74 5.68
C ASN A 198 -0.86 -38.40 4.94
N LEU A 199 -0.58 -37.31 5.67
CA LEU A 199 -0.44 -35.92 5.18
C LEU A 199 0.75 -35.71 4.20
N GLN A 200 1.49 -36.73 3.84
CA GLN A 200 2.78 -36.59 3.13
C GLN A 200 2.68 -36.82 1.61
N ASN A 201 1.53 -37.13 1.05
CA ASN A 201 1.40 -37.54 -0.35
C ASN A 201 1.04 -36.41 -1.32
N PHE A 202 1.24 -35.15 -0.96
CA PHE A 202 1.12 -34.04 -1.92
C PHE A 202 2.32 -34.02 -2.86
N TYR A 203 2.05 -33.72 -4.14
CA TYR A 203 3.10 -33.51 -5.13
C TYR A 203 4.04 -32.38 -4.70
N ASP A 204 5.32 -32.59 -5.01
CA ASP A 204 6.28 -31.51 -4.93
C ASP A 204 6.09 -30.55 -6.11
N GLY A 205 6.32 -29.25 -5.87
CA GLY A 205 6.31 -28.24 -6.92
C GLY A 205 7.50 -28.39 -7.85
N ARG A 206 7.26 -28.36 -9.17
CA ARG A 206 8.28 -28.35 -10.22
C ARG A 206 8.67 -26.94 -10.61
N SER A 207 7.68 -26.12 -10.90
CA SER A 207 7.85 -24.73 -11.33
C SER A 207 6.65 -23.89 -10.95
N PHE A 208 6.83 -22.58 -10.89
CA PHE A 208 5.72 -21.64 -10.72
C PHE A 208 5.78 -20.47 -11.68
N LEU A 209 4.61 -19.95 -11.98
CA LEU A 209 4.36 -18.66 -12.59
C LEU A 209 3.52 -17.81 -11.63
N PHE A 210 3.94 -16.57 -11.44
CA PHE A 210 3.17 -15.56 -10.71
C PHE A 210 3.02 -14.33 -11.55
N GLY A 211 1.81 -13.81 -11.63
CA GLY A 211 1.49 -12.54 -12.26
C GLY A 211 0.55 -11.72 -11.39
N GLN A 212 0.82 -10.41 -11.26
CA GLN A 212 -0.02 -9.49 -10.52
C GLN A 212 -0.11 -8.15 -11.25
N TYR A 213 -1.32 -7.62 -11.35
CA TYR A 213 -1.58 -6.24 -11.75
C TYR A 213 -2.25 -5.51 -10.60
N GLN A 214 -1.64 -4.40 -10.20
CA GLN A 214 -2.19 -3.51 -9.20
C GLN A 214 -2.53 -2.18 -9.83
N HIS A 215 -3.63 -1.56 -9.38
CA HIS A 215 -4.05 -0.27 -9.85
C HIS A 215 -4.92 0.46 -8.82
N GLY A 216 -5.20 1.73 -9.10
CA GLY A 216 -5.89 2.61 -8.17
C GLY A 216 -4.97 3.69 -7.62
N TYR A 217 -5.41 4.41 -6.61
CA TYR A 217 -4.67 5.51 -6.01
C TYR A 217 -5.23 5.86 -4.62
N ILE A 218 -4.45 6.60 -3.85
CA ILE A 218 -4.92 7.33 -2.67
C ILE A 218 -4.98 8.81 -3.04
N GLY A 219 -6.18 9.36 -3.11
CA GLY A 219 -6.42 10.79 -3.28
C GLY A 219 -6.48 11.52 -1.94
N VAL A 220 -5.90 12.71 -1.84
CA VAL A 220 -5.92 13.53 -0.62
C VAL A 220 -6.45 14.92 -0.93
N TYR A 221 -7.44 15.34 -0.15
CA TYR A 221 -8.02 16.67 -0.17
C TYR A 221 -7.52 17.42 1.06
N ASP A 222 -6.59 18.36 0.86
CA ASP A 222 -6.00 19.17 1.92
C ASP A 222 -6.67 20.54 2.03
N PHE A 223 -7.07 20.89 3.24
CA PHE A 223 -7.56 22.21 3.63
C PHE A 223 -6.56 22.85 4.57
N ASN A 224 -6.00 23.98 4.18
CA ASN A 224 -4.94 24.64 4.92
C ASN A 224 -5.32 26.04 5.33
N ILE A 225 -4.95 26.38 6.57
CA ILE A 225 -4.83 27.74 7.05
C ILE A 225 -3.38 27.98 7.48
N SER A 226 -2.80 29.05 6.98
CA SER A 226 -1.41 29.38 7.23
C SER A 226 -1.17 30.88 7.22
N GLY A 227 -0.01 31.28 7.65
CA GLY A 227 0.32 32.70 7.64
C GLY A 227 1.80 33.00 7.87
N SER A 228 2.11 34.27 7.71
CA SER A 228 3.45 34.79 8.01
C SER A 228 3.38 35.97 8.96
N ILE A 229 4.36 36.07 9.85
CA ILE A 229 4.54 37.19 10.78
C ILE A 229 5.86 37.86 10.44
N LYS A 230 5.77 39.12 9.95
CA LYS A 230 6.92 39.99 9.61
C LYS A 230 7.96 39.32 8.70
N ASN A 231 7.54 38.38 7.83
CA ASN A 231 8.44 37.56 6.99
C ASN A 231 9.58 36.86 7.76
N ARG A 232 9.38 36.55 9.04
CA ARG A 232 10.35 35.86 9.89
C ARG A 232 9.85 34.53 10.39
N VAL A 233 8.55 34.43 10.71
CA VAL A 233 7.91 33.21 11.17
C VAL A 233 6.77 32.90 10.23
N TRP A 234 6.74 31.69 9.70
CA TRP A 234 5.62 31.14 8.95
C TRP A 234 5.07 29.95 9.71
N TRP A 235 3.79 29.85 9.74
CA TRP A 235 3.06 28.77 10.42
C TRP A 235 1.95 28.24 9.51
N GLY A 236 1.53 27.03 9.75
CA GLY A 236 0.41 26.44 9.00
C GLY A 236 -0.12 25.20 9.68
N VAL A 237 -1.41 24.98 9.45
CA VAL A 237 -2.15 23.78 9.84
C VAL A 237 -2.94 23.30 8.64
N THR A 238 -2.91 22.00 8.40
CA THR A 238 -3.66 21.33 7.33
C THR A 238 -4.52 20.23 7.92
N LEU A 239 -5.75 20.12 7.46
CA LEU A 239 -6.62 18.96 7.59
C LEU A 239 -6.61 18.22 6.25
N GLY A 240 -6.17 16.97 6.24
CA GLY A 240 -6.19 16.09 5.09
C GLY A 240 -7.35 15.10 5.18
N LEU A 241 -8.10 14.96 4.08
CA LEU A 241 -9.10 13.91 3.90
C LEU A 241 -8.64 12.98 2.80
N HIS A 242 -8.57 11.70 3.10
CA HIS A 242 -8.05 10.68 2.21
C HIS A 242 -9.17 9.84 1.61
N ASP A 243 -9.03 9.49 0.34
CA ASP A 243 -9.90 8.58 -0.40
C ASP A 243 -9.04 7.45 -0.97
N VAL A 244 -9.29 6.24 -0.51
CA VAL A 244 -8.51 5.04 -0.86
C VAL A 244 -9.28 4.23 -1.87
N ASN A 245 -8.64 3.93 -2.99
CA ASN A 245 -9.12 3.01 -4.00
C ASN A 245 -7.95 2.16 -4.48
N TYR A 246 -7.91 0.90 -4.04
CA TYR A 246 -6.87 -0.06 -4.37
C TYR A 246 -7.47 -1.32 -4.96
N HIS A 247 -6.92 -1.78 -6.06
CA HIS A 247 -7.26 -3.04 -6.70
C HIS A 247 -6.01 -3.83 -7.01
N SER A 248 -6.09 -5.14 -6.84
CA SER A 248 -5.03 -6.08 -7.19
C SER A 248 -5.65 -7.35 -7.76
N ASP A 249 -5.28 -7.68 -8.98
CA ASP A 249 -5.61 -8.95 -9.61
C ASP A 249 -4.32 -9.75 -9.77
N SER A 250 -4.31 -10.99 -9.31
CA SER A 250 -3.15 -11.86 -9.36
C SER A 250 -3.53 -13.28 -9.71
N TYR A 251 -2.57 -14.01 -10.26
CA TYR A 251 -2.64 -15.44 -10.41
C TYR A 251 -1.30 -16.08 -10.05
N TYR A 252 -1.38 -17.28 -9.54
CA TYR A 252 -0.24 -18.13 -9.23
C TYR A 252 -0.50 -19.52 -9.78
N THR A 253 0.29 -19.93 -10.76
CA THR A 253 0.22 -21.26 -11.36
C THR A 253 1.40 -22.07 -10.87
N GLU A 254 1.16 -23.30 -10.43
CA GLU A 254 2.18 -24.25 -9.97
C GLU A 254 2.07 -25.55 -10.77
N ASN A 255 3.14 -25.92 -11.44
CA ASN A 255 3.28 -27.23 -12.06
C ASN A 255 3.87 -28.22 -11.04
N PHE A 256 3.34 -29.43 -10.99
CA PHE A 256 3.76 -30.44 -10.02
C PHE A 256 4.73 -31.46 -10.62
N VAL A 257 5.49 -32.09 -9.74
CA VAL A 257 6.33 -33.24 -10.08
C VAL A 257 5.45 -34.48 -10.11
N ALA A 258 4.95 -34.85 -11.29
CA ALA A 258 4.07 -35.98 -11.51
C ALA A 258 4.45 -36.72 -12.79
N GLU A 259 4.00 -37.99 -12.97
CA GLU A 259 4.26 -38.76 -14.19
C GLU A 259 3.54 -38.20 -15.42
N LYS A 260 2.32 -37.72 -15.21
CA LYS A 260 1.52 -37.01 -16.21
C LYS A 260 1.33 -35.55 -15.80
N GLU A 261 0.73 -34.77 -16.69
CA GLU A 261 0.44 -33.37 -16.43
C GLU A 261 -0.42 -33.21 -15.17
N ALA A 262 0.09 -32.41 -14.22
CA ALA A 262 -0.60 -32.00 -13.02
C ALA A 262 -0.18 -30.57 -12.67
N TRP A 263 -1.15 -29.70 -12.46
CA TRP A 263 -0.92 -28.31 -12.10
C TRP A 263 -2.11 -27.72 -11.31
N GLY A 264 -1.82 -26.67 -10.56
CA GLY A 264 -2.81 -25.88 -9.85
C GLY A 264 -2.66 -24.40 -10.17
N GLU A 265 -3.76 -23.67 -10.27
CA GLU A 265 -3.75 -22.21 -10.47
C GLU A 265 -4.71 -21.56 -9.47
N SER A 266 -4.22 -20.54 -8.79
CA SER A 266 -5.00 -19.64 -7.93
C SER A 266 -5.10 -18.28 -8.58
N CYS A 267 -6.33 -17.81 -8.84
CA CYS A 267 -6.62 -16.46 -9.30
C CYS A 267 -7.25 -15.67 -8.15
N GLU A 268 -6.72 -14.48 -7.89
CA GLU A 268 -7.16 -13.63 -6.79
C GLU A 268 -7.51 -12.24 -7.29
N SER A 269 -8.62 -11.71 -6.82
CA SER A 269 -8.98 -10.31 -7.01
C SER A 269 -9.24 -9.67 -5.65
N LEU A 270 -8.50 -8.61 -5.34
CA LEU A 270 -8.57 -7.88 -4.08
C LEU A 270 -8.92 -6.42 -4.34
N LYS A 271 -9.91 -5.93 -3.62
CA LYS A 271 -10.32 -4.54 -3.62
C LYS A 271 -10.32 -3.98 -2.21
N ILE A 272 -9.68 -2.82 -2.01
CA ILE A 272 -9.70 -2.07 -0.75
C ILE A 272 -10.16 -0.65 -1.05
N ASP A 273 -11.30 -0.28 -0.50
CA ASP A 273 -11.86 1.06 -0.58
C ASP A 273 -12.02 1.64 0.83
N GLY A 274 -11.97 2.95 0.96
CA GLY A 274 -12.27 3.58 2.22
C GLY A 274 -11.80 5.02 2.30
N THR A 275 -11.93 5.59 3.48
CA THR A 275 -11.59 6.98 3.74
C THR A 275 -10.69 7.12 4.95
N GLY A 276 -10.00 8.23 5.04
CA GLY A 276 -9.17 8.54 6.19
C GLY A 276 -9.03 10.04 6.40
N PHE A 277 -8.48 10.42 7.54
CA PHE A 277 -8.15 11.81 7.81
C PHE A 277 -6.86 11.93 8.61
N ASP A 278 -6.18 13.05 8.45
CA ASP A 278 -5.01 13.44 9.22
C ASP A 278 -4.98 14.95 9.51
N VAL A 279 -4.14 15.34 10.46
CA VAL A 279 -3.87 16.73 10.78
C VAL A 279 -2.35 16.96 10.75
N LYS A 280 -1.95 18.04 10.07
CA LYS A 280 -0.55 18.41 9.91
C LYS A 280 -0.34 19.81 10.45
N ALA A 281 0.77 20.05 11.15
CA ALA A 281 1.14 21.36 11.66
C ALA A 281 2.63 21.62 11.43
N GLY A 282 2.96 22.86 11.15
CA GLY A 282 4.36 23.21 10.95
C GLY A 282 4.68 24.68 11.16
N VAL A 283 5.96 24.93 11.36
CA VAL A 283 6.53 26.27 11.52
C VAL A 283 7.83 26.35 10.73
N ILE A 284 8.04 27.48 10.05
CA ILE A 284 9.32 27.83 9.46
C ILE A 284 9.76 29.14 10.10
N PHE A 285 11.01 29.19 10.51
CA PHE A 285 11.59 30.34 11.18
C PHE A 285 12.87 30.81 10.50
N ARG A 286 13.02 32.13 10.32
CA ARG A 286 14.23 32.79 9.82
C ARG A 286 14.94 33.50 10.97
N PRO A 287 16.01 32.92 11.55
CA PRO A 287 16.64 33.44 12.75
C PRO A 287 17.24 34.83 12.55
N VAL A 288 17.91 35.04 11.41
CA VAL A 288 18.65 36.27 11.09
C VAL A 288 17.97 36.97 9.93
N GLU A 289 17.56 38.23 10.12
CA GLU A 289 16.77 38.97 9.13
C GLU A 289 17.56 39.25 7.83
N SER A 290 18.87 39.44 7.93
CA SER A 290 19.76 39.66 6.79
C SER A 290 20.16 38.37 6.06
N SER A 291 19.89 37.20 6.64
CA SER A 291 20.25 35.90 6.05
C SER A 291 18.99 35.20 5.47
N PRO A 292 19.10 34.59 4.30
CA PRO A 292 18.04 33.74 3.77
C PRO A 292 17.90 32.36 4.47
N PHE A 293 18.73 32.08 5.48
CA PHE A 293 18.69 30.82 6.24
C PHE A 293 17.39 30.63 6.99
N ARG A 294 16.83 29.44 6.90
CA ARG A 294 15.54 29.06 7.52
C ARG A 294 15.63 27.71 8.20
N ILE A 295 14.88 27.56 9.26
CA ILE A 295 14.71 26.31 10.00
C ILE A 295 13.23 25.96 9.91
N GLY A 296 12.90 24.76 9.43
CA GLY A 296 11.54 24.24 9.38
C GLY A 296 11.37 23.09 10.37
N VAL A 297 10.23 23.10 11.08
CA VAL A 297 9.82 22.02 11.97
C VAL A 297 8.37 21.68 11.66
N TYR A 298 8.04 20.41 11.60
CA TYR A 298 6.68 19.97 11.41
C TYR A 298 6.36 18.70 12.17
N VAL A 299 5.07 18.48 12.41
CA VAL A 299 4.52 17.26 12.95
C VAL A 299 3.21 16.94 12.23
N ASN A 300 3.08 15.70 11.77
CA ASN A 300 1.88 15.19 11.12
C ASN A 300 1.34 14.01 11.94
N SER A 301 0.05 14.02 12.21
CA SER A 301 -0.62 12.91 12.89
C SER A 301 -0.56 11.64 12.05
N PRO A 302 -0.88 10.47 12.61
CA PRO A 302 -1.28 9.33 11.83
C PRO A 302 -2.43 9.70 10.89
N VAL A 303 -2.48 9.04 9.73
CA VAL A 303 -3.73 8.96 8.97
C VAL A 303 -4.59 7.88 9.63
N PHE A 304 -5.79 8.24 10.01
CA PHE A 304 -6.77 7.34 10.59
C PHE A 304 -7.68 6.87 9.45
N TYR A 305 -7.42 5.66 8.96
CA TYR A 305 -8.20 5.04 7.89
C TYR A 305 -9.31 4.16 8.45
N ASP A 306 -10.47 4.21 7.79
CA ASP A 306 -11.58 3.26 7.91
C ASP A 306 -11.79 2.62 6.55
N LEU A 307 -11.48 1.33 6.43
CA LEU A 307 -11.31 0.62 5.18
C LEU A 307 -12.22 -0.59 5.10
N THR A 308 -12.71 -0.87 3.90
CA THR A 308 -13.43 -2.10 3.56
C THR A 308 -12.59 -2.90 2.57
N MET A 309 -12.26 -4.13 2.91
CA MET A 309 -11.61 -5.08 2.03
C MET A 309 -12.61 -6.07 1.48
N LYS A 310 -12.50 -6.36 0.18
CA LYS A 310 -13.26 -7.40 -0.53
C LYS A 310 -12.30 -8.21 -1.36
N GLY A 311 -12.32 -9.52 -1.19
CA GLY A 311 -11.49 -10.45 -1.94
C GLY A 311 -12.32 -11.56 -2.55
N THR A 312 -11.92 -12.00 -3.74
CA THR A 312 -12.36 -13.23 -4.36
C THR A 312 -11.15 -14.07 -4.71
N ALA A 313 -11.28 -15.37 -4.57
CA ALA A 313 -10.27 -16.32 -5.00
C ALA A 313 -10.92 -17.47 -5.74
N ASP A 314 -10.34 -17.82 -6.88
CA ASP A 314 -10.70 -18.98 -7.67
C ASP A 314 -9.49 -19.91 -7.74
N LEU A 315 -9.72 -21.19 -7.47
CA LEU A 315 -8.71 -22.22 -7.64
C LEU A 315 -9.11 -23.20 -8.71
N PHE A 316 -8.18 -23.50 -9.59
CA PHE A 316 -8.25 -24.54 -10.61
C PHE A 316 -7.19 -25.60 -10.34
N LEU A 317 -7.55 -26.87 -10.47
CA LEU A 317 -6.65 -27.97 -10.34
C LEU A 317 -6.88 -28.99 -11.44
N ILE A 318 -5.82 -29.45 -12.08
CA ILE A 318 -5.85 -30.54 -13.06
C ILE A 318 -4.81 -31.57 -12.64
N ASP A 319 -5.22 -32.85 -12.60
CA ASP A 319 -4.34 -33.97 -12.37
C ASP A 319 -4.67 -35.15 -13.29
N ASN A 320 -3.86 -35.32 -14.31
CA ASN A 320 -4.01 -36.40 -15.29
C ASN A 320 -3.48 -37.77 -14.78
N ASN A 321 -2.95 -37.83 -13.55
CA ASN A 321 -2.53 -39.09 -12.93
C ASN A 321 -3.69 -39.79 -12.21
N ILE A 322 -4.72 -39.05 -11.85
CA ILE A 322 -5.90 -39.57 -11.15
C ILE A 322 -7.05 -39.70 -12.16
N VAL A 323 -7.61 -40.87 -12.24
CA VAL A 323 -8.76 -41.16 -13.11
C VAL A 323 -9.90 -41.70 -12.23
N ASN A 324 -11.08 -41.12 -12.36
CA ASN A 324 -12.24 -41.58 -11.64
C ASN A 324 -12.78 -42.93 -12.22
N ASP A 325 -13.75 -43.54 -11.56
CA ASP A 325 -14.36 -44.82 -11.98
C ASP A 325 -15.03 -44.74 -13.36
N GLN A 326 -15.24 -43.54 -13.91
CA GLN A 326 -15.81 -43.28 -15.23
C GLN A 326 -14.74 -43.01 -16.31
N GLY A 327 -13.47 -43.11 -15.97
CA GLY A 327 -12.32 -42.88 -16.87
C GLY A 327 -12.03 -41.40 -17.16
N GLN A 328 -12.54 -40.48 -16.36
CA GLN A 328 -12.26 -39.05 -16.48
C GLN A 328 -11.09 -38.65 -15.58
N TYR A 329 -10.24 -37.75 -16.09
CA TYR A 329 -9.14 -37.16 -15.30
C TYR A 329 -9.69 -36.26 -14.19
N ALA A 330 -8.97 -36.21 -13.09
CA ALA A 330 -9.31 -35.34 -11.98
C ALA A 330 -9.14 -33.87 -12.38
N ALA A 331 -10.22 -33.12 -12.26
CA ALA A 331 -10.25 -31.67 -12.41
C ALA A 331 -11.14 -31.06 -11.34
N GLY A 332 -10.70 -29.96 -10.74
CA GLY A 332 -11.46 -29.27 -9.71
C GLY A 332 -11.42 -27.76 -9.90
N HIS A 333 -12.53 -27.13 -9.55
CA HIS A 333 -12.63 -25.67 -9.44
C HIS A 333 -13.39 -25.34 -8.15
N ASN A 334 -12.89 -24.38 -7.41
CA ASN A 334 -13.56 -23.84 -6.24
C ASN A 334 -13.37 -22.32 -6.19
N SER A 335 -14.34 -21.61 -5.65
CA SER A 335 -14.30 -20.17 -5.48
C SER A 335 -14.66 -19.77 -4.06
N SER A 336 -14.05 -18.72 -3.56
CA SER A 336 -14.34 -18.14 -2.26
C SER A 336 -14.44 -16.62 -2.35
N TYR A 337 -15.20 -16.06 -1.40
CA TYR A 337 -15.36 -14.61 -1.26
C TYR A 337 -15.21 -14.22 0.19
N VAL A 338 -14.57 -13.06 0.42
CA VAL A 338 -14.50 -12.45 1.73
C VAL A 338 -14.72 -10.95 1.64
N GLY A 339 -15.30 -10.40 2.69
CA GLY A 339 -15.39 -8.95 2.88
C GLY A 339 -15.45 -8.61 4.35
N TYR A 340 -14.66 -7.63 4.77
CA TYR A 340 -14.68 -7.11 6.13
C TYR A 340 -14.20 -5.65 6.20
N ASP A 341 -14.65 -4.97 7.25
CA ASP A 341 -14.24 -3.60 7.57
C ASP A 341 -13.11 -3.64 8.61
N TYR A 342 -12.12 -2.79 8.43
CA TYR A 342 -11.00 -2.68 9.35
C TYR A 342 -10.45 -1.26 9.43
N ARG A 343 -9.65 -0.99 10.47
CA ARG A 343 -9.00 0.31 10.68
C ARG A 343 -7.50 0.18 10.58
N LEU A 344 -6.91 1.09 9.82
CA LEU A 344 -5.48 1.21 9.67
C LEU A 344 -5.03 2.59 10.15
N ASN A 345 -4.03 2.63 11.03
CA ASN A 345 -3.42 3.88 11.48
C ASN A 345 -1.95 3.91 11.06
N THR A 346 -1.56 4.96 10.33
CA THR A 346 -0.17 5.15 9.94
C THR A 346 0.67 5.72 11.10
N PRO A 347 2.01 5.69 11.03
CA PRO A 347 2.86 6.31 12.06
C PRO A 347 2.74 7.83 12.09
N TRP A 348 3.04 8.42 13.26
CA TRP A 348 3.35 9.85 13.38
C TRP A 348 4.58 10.19 12.55
N LYS A 349 4.57 11.38 11.92
CA LYS A 349 5.72 11.91 11.19
C LYS A 349 6.14 13.24 11.80
N ALA A 350 7.41 13.40 12.09
CA ALA A 350 7.99 14.69 12.54
C ALA A 350 9.30 14.93 11.80
N GLY A 351 9.55 16.17 11.46
CA GLY A 351 10.76 16.54 10.74
C GLY A 351 11.34 17.87 11.15
N LEU A 352 12.67 17.95 11.02
CA LEU A 352 13.48 19.15 11.13
C LEU A 352 14.20 19.36 9.81
N SER A 353 14.06 20.53 9.23
CA SER A 353 14.67 20.87 7.95
C SER A 353 15.43 22.20 8.02
N LEU A 354 16.48 22.29 7.24
CA LEU A 354 17.28 23.51 7.10
C LEU A 354 17.25 23.93 5.63
N GLY A 355 17.02 25.21 5.39
CA GLY A 355 16.98 25.77 4.04
C GLY A 355 17.81 27.04 3.94
N HIS A 356 18.55 27.17 2.85
CA HIS A 356 19.31 28.37 2.52
C HIS A 356 19.19 28.64 1.03
N THR A 357 18.87 29.87 0.65
CA THR A 357 18.88 30.32 -0.75
C THR A 357 20.20 31.00 -1.03
N ILE A 358 20.93 30.54 -2.04
CA ILE A 358 22.12 31.18 -2.56
C ILE A 358 21.65 32.03 -3.74
N GLY A 359 21.87 33.35 -3.63
CA GLY A 359 21.51 34.33 -4.66
C GLY A 359 22.65 34.59 -5.61
#